data_2ff69e9bdf92d608d2074759d145fa82
#
_entry.id   2ff69e9bdf92d608d2074759d145fa82
#
_cell.length_a   1.000
_cell.length_b   1.000
_cell.length_c   1.000
_cell.angle_alpha   90.00
_cell.angle_beta   90.00
_cell.angle_gamma   90.00
#
_symmetry.space_group_name_H-M   'P 1'
#
loop_
_entity.id
_entity.type
_entity.pdbx_description
1 polymer ?
#
loop_
_entity_poly.entity_id
_entity_poly.type
_entity_poly.pdbx_seq_one_letter_code
_entity_poly.pdbx_strand_id
1 'polypeptide(L)' 'MPTKDEVQKAYRNLNRLIRAVQEDKNIPEWRKIPIIDKLLDKKLEIQKWLLDYLEDEDFENKV' A
#
# COMPACT_ATOMS: atom_id res chain seq x y z
N MET A 1 17.01 2.65 -5.19
CA MET A 1 15.57 2.93 -5.33
C MET A 1 14.85 1.72 -5.90
N PRO A 2 13.71 1.36 -5.37
CA PRO A 2 12.94 0.26 -5.96
C PRO A 2 12.39 0.66 -7.33
N THR A 3 12.22 -0.33 -8.19
CA THR A 3 11.63 -0.10 -9.50
C THR A 3 10.11 0.12 -9.35
N LYS A 4 9.51 0.67 -10.40
CA LYS A 4 8.06 0.86 -10.44
C LYS A 4 7.32 -0.46 -10.21
N ASP A 5 7.77 -1.53 -10.84
CA ASP A 5 7.14 -2.85 -10.67
C ASP A 5 7.23 -3.35 -9.24
N GLU A 6 8.37 -3.15 -8.59
CA GLU A 6 8.56 -3.53 -7.20
C GLU A 6 7.64 -2.75 -6.27
N VAL A 7 7.49 -1.45 -6.53
CA VAL A 7 6.62 -0.60 -5.74
C VAL A 7 5.16 -1.01 -5.91
N GLN A 8 4.74 -1.28 -7.13
CA GLN A 8 3.38 -1.74 -7.39
C GLN A 8 3.09 -3.09 -6.73
N LYS A 9 4.06 -3.99 -6.80
CA LYS A 9 3.94 -5.31 -6.16
C LYS A 9 3.82 -5.18 -4.65
N ALA A 10 4.65 -4.34 -4.05
CA ALA A 10 4.61 -4.08 -2.62
C ALA A 10 3.26 -3.48 -2.21
N TYR A 11 2.74 -2.57 -3.00
CA TYR A 11 1.45 -1.94 -2.75
C TYR A 11 0.32 -2.97 -2.75
N ARG A 12 0.30 -3.84 -3.76
CA ARG A 12 -0.71 -4.90 -3.84
C ARG A 12 -0.61 -5.88 -2.67
N ASN A 13 0.61 -6.27 -2.32
CA ASN A 13 0.83 -7.18 -1.19
C ASN A 13 0.35 -6.55 0.11
N LEU A 14 0.59 -5.25 0.28
CA LEU A 14 0.17 -4.54 1.47
C LEU A 14 -1.36 -4.48 1.56
N ASN A 15 -2.02 -4.20 0.44
CA ASN A 15 -3.49 -4.20 0.39
C ASN A 15 -4.06 -5.57 0.75
N ARG A 16 -3.43 -6.63 0.29
CA ARG A 16 -3.84 -8.00 0.65
C ARG A 16 -3.69 -8.26 2.14
N LEU A 17 -2.57 -7.82 2.71
CA LEU A 17 -2.32 -7.99 4.14
C LEU A 17 -3.35 -7.24 4.98
N ILE A 18 -3.63 -6.00 4.61
CA ILE A 18 -4.64 -5.20 5.30
C ILE A 18 -6.00 -5.91 5.26
N ARG A 19 -6.40 -6.38 4.09
CA ARG A 19 -7.66 -7.09 3.95
C ARG A 19 -7.68 -8.39 4.75
N ALA A 20 -6.58 -9.14 4.71
CA ALA A 20 -6.47 -10.39 5.47
C ALA A 20 -6.62 -10.15 6.96
N VAL A 21 -6.02 -9.09 7.49
CA VAL A 21 -6.15 -8.75 8.90
C VAL A 21 -7.58 -8.33 9.22
N GLN A 22 -8.21 -7.53 8.35
CA GLN A 22 -9.58 -7.09 8.56
C GLN A 22 -10.58 -8.24 8.56
N GLU A 23 -10.36 -9.24 7.74
CA GLU A 23 -11.26 -10.38 7.60
C GLU A 23 -10.96 -11.52 8.57
N ASP A 24 -9.83 -11.46 9.26
CA ASP A 24 -9.42 -12.51 10.18
C ASP A 24 -10.27 -12.48 11.44
N LYS A 25 -11.06 -13.53 11.62
CA LYS A 25 -11.96 -13.65 12.78
C LYS A 25 -11.24 -14.05 14.05
N ASN A 26 -10.02 -14.56 13.94
CA ASN A 26 -9.23 -14.99 15.09
C ASN A 26 -8.50 -13.85 15.77
N ILE A 27 -8.35 -12.73 15.09
CA ILE A 27 -7.70 -11.54 15.65
C ILE A 27 -8.78 -10.62 16.24
N PRO A 28 -8.72 -10.31 17.54
CA PRO A 28 -9.71 -9.39 18.14
C PRO A 28 -9.53 -7.98 17.62
N GLU A 29 -10.62 -7.21 17.63
CA GLU A 29 -10.64 -5.84 17.08
C GLU A 29 -9.56 -4.94 17.67
N TRP A 30 -9.35 -5.05 18.98
CA TRP A 30 -8.37 -4.20 19.65
C TRP A 30 -6.93 -4.48 19.20
N ARG A 31 -6.68 -5.70 18.68
CA ARG A 31 -5.38 -6.03 18.10
C ARG A 31 -5.28 -5.65 16.64
N LYS A 32 -6.41 -5.66 15.94
CA LYS A 32 -6.43 -5.29 14.51
C LYS A 32 -6.05 -3.83 14.31
N ILE A 33 -6.53 -2.95 15.18
CA ILE A 33 -6.32 -1.52 15.03
C ILE A 33 -4.84 -1.15 14.94
N PRO A 34 -3.97 -1.55 15.88
CA PRO A 34 -2.55 -1.20 15.78
C PRO A 34 -1.85 -1.88 14.61
N ILE A 35 -2.27 -3.09 14.24
CA ILE A 35 -1.68 -3.79 13.10
C ILE A 35 -2.01 -3.05 11.80
N ILE A 36 -3.29 -2.69 11.63
CA ILE A 36 -3.75 -1.98 10.44
C ILE A 36 -3.11 -0.60 10.36
N ASP A 37 -2.97 0.09 11.49
CA ASP A 37 -2.30 1.40 11.52
C ASP A 37 -0.88 1.32 10.98
N LYS A 38 -0.12 0.32 11.40
CA LYS A 38 1.24 0.12 10.90
C LYS A 38 1.28 -0.17 9.41
N LEU A 39 0.33 -0.98 8.96
CA LEU A 39 0.23 -1.33 7.54
C LEU A 39 -0.16 -0.11 6.71
N LEU A 40 -1.05 0.73 7.24
CA LEU A 40 -1.45 1.97 6.57
C LEU A 40 -0.31 2.97 6.48
N ASP A 41 0.52 3.06 7.51
CA ASP A 41 1.72 3.92 7.46
C ASP A 41 2.65 3.49 6.34
N LYS A 42 2.88 2.19 6.21
CA LYS A 42 3.69 1.66 5.12
C LYS A 42 3.03 1.90 3.76
N LYS A 43 1.72 1.78 3.71
CA LYS A 43 0.97 2.05 2.49
C LYS A 43 1.14 3.49 2.05
N LEU A 44 1.08 4.43 2.98
CA LEU A 44 1.29 5.84 2.67
C LEU A 44 2.68 6.11 2.11
N GLU A 45 3.70 5.46 2.68
CA GLU A 45 5.07 5.56 2.19
C GLU A 45 5.18 5.07 0.75
N ILE A 46 4.59 3.93 0.48
CA ILE A 46 4.59 3.35 -0.86
C ILE A 46 3.78 4.20 -1.84
N GLN A 47 2.67 4.78 -1.38
CA GLN A 47 1.86 5.68 -2.18
C GLN A 47 2.64 6.90 -2.66
N LYS A 48 3.52 7.44 -1.83
CA LYS A 48 4.36 8.56 -2.23
C LYS A 48 5.23 8.21 -3.41
N TRP A 49 5.83 7.02 -3.37
CA TRP A 49 6.66 6.55 -4.48
C TRP A 49 5.82 6.29 -5.73
N LEU A 50 4.63 5.71 -5.56
CA LEU A 50 3.72 5.48 -6.68
C LEU A 50 3.26 6.77 -7.32
N LEU A 51 2.99 7.80 -6.53
CA LEU A 51 2.60 9.11 -7.04
C LEU A 51 3.70 9.73 -7.89
N ASP A 52 4.95 9.59 -7.46
CA ASP A 52 6.09 10.07 -8.23
C ASP A 52 6.17 9.40 -9.60
N TYR A 53 6.00 8.07 -9.64
CA TYR A 53 5.99 7.33 -10.90
C TYR A 53 4.78 7.66 -11.76
N LEU A 54 3.62 7.82 -11.14
CA LEU A 54 2.39 8.14 -11.86
C LEU A 54 2.40 9.56 -12.41
N GLU A 55 3.01 10.50 -11.69
CA GLU A 55 3.16 11.86 -12.18
C GLU A 55 3.97 11.89 -13.47
N ASP A 56 5.04 11.12 -13.53
CA ASP A 56 5.83 11.02 -14.75
C ASP A 56 5.03 10.44 -15.90
N GLU A 57 4.23 9.40 -15.63
CA GLU A 57 3.38 8.76 -16.63
C GLU A 57 2.24 9.66 -17.09
N ASP A 58 1.58 10.29 -16.12
CA ASP A 58 0.47 11.21 -16.43
C ASP A 58 0.93 12.39 -17.26
N PHE A 59 2.13 12.85 -17.02
CA PHE A 59 2.69 13.94 -17.79
C PHE A 59 2.85 13.55 -19.26
N GLU A 60 3.22 12.31 -19.52
CA GLU A 60 3.37 11.80 -20.88
C GLU A 60 2.02 11.50 -21.53
N ASN A 61 1.05 11.07 -20.74
CA ASN A 61 -0.24 10.59 -21.25
C ASN A 61 -1.29 11.70 -21.42
N LYS A 62 -1.04 12.86 -20.86
CA LYS A 62 -2.00 13.98 -20.90
C LYS A 62 -1.86 14.84 -22.14
N VAL A 63 -1.19 14.39 -23.09
CA VAL A 63 -1.01 15.14 -24.33
C VAL A 63 -2.21 14.96 -25.25
#